data_2276870f172f356c4bcd555358804985
#
_entry.id   2276870f172f356c4bcd555358804985
#
_cell.length_a   1.000
_cell.length_b   1.000
_cell.length_c   1.000
_cell.angle_alpha   90.00
_cell.angle_beta   90.00
_cell.angle_gamma   90.00
#
_symmetry.space_group_name_H-M   'P 1'
#
loop_
_entity.id
_entity.type
_entity.pdbx_description
1 polymer ?
#
loop_
_entity_poly.entity_id
_entity_poly.type
_entity_poly.pdbx_seq_one_letter_code
_entity_poly.pdbx_strand_id
1 'polypeptide(L)'
;MPYRKFPPDVGNFYHIYNRSVGKQTIFTCYRDYARALEAVNLYSFAKPILRFSYFNRLNPQDKEAFLDKLEKSNDRIVDIVAFCFMPNHIHFAFKEIRENGVSTFMRKFQNSYAKYFNTKYERAGALFQNMFKAERVLDEQSLLYIVNYIHFNPLKAGIVKTLRDLGNYQGCSWADYVGRRNLGFLNKTHVLNRFKNNKDFVDSSLGRNISISSHTPGV
;
A
#
# COMPACT_ATOMS: atom_id res chain seq x y z
N MET A 1 -14.73 16.28 13.12
CA MET A 1 -14.30 15.22 12.18
C MET A 1 -15.28 14.06 12.30
N PRO A 2 -15.77 13.47 11.20
CA PRO A 2 -16.62 12.30 11.32
C PRO A 2 -15.80 11.17 11.98
N TYR A 3 -16.32 10.67 13.09
CA TYR A 3 -15.69 9.60 13.86
C TYR A 3 -16.00 8.25 13.22
N ARG A 4 -14.99 7.39 13.00
CA ARG A 4 -15.23 6.04 12.51
C ARG A 4 -15.90 5.22 13.62
N LYS A 5 -17.08 4.64 13.31
CA LYS A 5 -17.88 3.89 14.29
C LYS A 5 -17.14 2.65 14.83
N PHE A 6 -16.28 2.04 13.99
CA PHE A 6 -15.44 0.89 14.35
C PHE A 6 -14.01 1.13 13.84
N PRO A 7 -13.07 1.52 14.72
CA PRO A 7 -11.65 1.58 14.36
C PRO A 7 -11.11 0.17 14.06
N PRO A 8 -10.01 0.04 13.31
CA PRO A 8 -9.32 -1.23 13.15
C PRO A 8 -8.85 -1.80 14.49
N ASP A 9 -9.03 -3.12 14.68
CA ASP A 9 -8.63 -3.86 15.87
C ASP A 9 -7.32 -4.62 15.62
N VAL A 10 -6.50 -4.75 16.65
CA VAL A 10 -5.20 -5.45 16.62
C VAL A 10 -5.39 -6.91 16.18
N GLY A 11 -4.48 -7.39 15.33
CA GLY A 11 -4.46 -8.76 14.82
C GLY A 11 -5.32 -8.99 13.57
N ASN A 12 -6.25 -8.10 13.24
CA ASN A 12 -7.15 -8.25 12.11
C ASN A 12 -6.59 -7.64 10.82
N PHE A 13 -7.06 -8.16 9.69
CA PHE A 13 -6.73 -7.66 8.36
C PHE A 13 -7.80 -6.69 7.85
N TYR A 14 -7.34 -5.69 7.09
CA TYR A 14 -8.20 -4.65 6.54
C TYR A 14 -7.81 -4.31 5.11
N HIS A 15 -8.80 -4.14 4.24
CA HIS A 15 -8.67 -3.43 2.99
C HIS A 15 -8.84 -1.93 3.25
N ILE A 16 -7.79 -1.18 3.00
CA ILE A 16 -7.73 0.27 3.23
C ILE A 16 -7.61 0.98 1.89
N TYR A 17 -8.44 1.99 1.66
CA TYR A 17 -8.34 2.77 0.44
C TYR A 17 -8.75 4.22 0.63
N ASN A 18 -8.19 5.09 -0.20
CA ASN A 18 -8.57 6.49 -0.28
C ASN A 18 -8.33 7.05 -1.68
N ARG A 19 -9.07 8.07 -2.02
CA ARG A 19 -9.04 8.72 -3.33
C ARG A 19 -8.60 10.18 -3.20
N SER A 20 -8.00 10.72 -4.26
CA SER A 20 -7.71 12.14 -4.36
C SER A 20 -8.99 12.98 -4.44
N VAL A 21 -8.92 14.21 -3.94
CA VAL A 21 -9.99 15.20 -4.10
C VAL A 21 -10.17 15.50 -5.59
N GLY A 22 -11.40 15.55 -6.07
CA GLY A 22 -11.71 15.79 -7.48
C GLY A 22 -11.24 14.72 -8.46
N LYS A 23 -10.87 13.52 -7.97
CA LYS A 23 -10.31 12.41 -8.78
C LYS A 23 -9.05 12.80 -9.57
N GLN A 24 -8.34 13.86 -9.15
CA GLN A 24 -7.10 14.31 -9.80
C GLN A 24 -6.01 13.24 -9.77
N THR A 25 -5.18 13.19 -10.80
CA THR A 25 -4.01 12.33 -10.84
C THR A 25 -2.97 12.82 -9.81
N ILE A 26 -2.55 11.93 -8.91
CA ILE A 26 -1.59 12.22 -7.84
C ILE A 26 -0.31 11.39 -7.94
N PHE A 27 -0.27 10.41 -8.84
CA PHE A 27 0.93 9.67 -9.20
C PHE A 27 1.17 9.86 -10.70
N THR A 28 2.06 10.76 -11.06
CA THR A 28 2.26 11.22 -12.43
C THR A 28 3.56 10.71 -13.05
N CYS A 29 4.55 10.36 -12.22
CA CYS A 29 5.86 9.94 -12.69
C CYS A 29 6.54 8.99 -11.68
N TYR A 30 7.62 8.35 -12.13
CA TYR A 30 8.45 7.44 -11.31
C TYR A 30 8.75 8.00 -9.91
N ARG A 31 9.15 9.26 -9.83
CA ARG A 31 9.54 9.92 -8.57
C ARG A 31 8.40 9.96 -7.56
N ASP A 32 7.15 10.07 -8.02
CA ASP A 32 5.98 10.08 -7.13
C ASP A 32 5.77 8.71 -6.48
N TYR A 33 5.91 7.63 -7.25
CA TYR A 33 5.84 6.26 -6.74
C TYR A 33 6.98 5.96 -5.77
N ALA A 34 8.22 6.30 -6.13
CA ALA A 34 9.38 6.11 -5.26
C ALA A 34 9.21 6.85 -3.92
N ARG A 35 8.74 8.10 -3.98
CA ARG A 35 8.44 8.91 -2.78
C ARG A 35 7.37 8.28 -1.90
N ALA A 36 6.33 7.70 -2.50
CA ALA A 36 5.29 7.01 -1.77
C ALA A 36 5.83 5.73 -1.09
N LEU A 37 6.62 4.93 -1.80
CA LEU A 37 7.21 3.70 -1.26
C LEU A 37 8.15 3.97 -0.07
N GLU A 38 9.00 5.00 -0.16
CA GLU A 38 9.83 5.43 0.97
C GLU A 38 8.98 5.85 2.18
N ALA A 39 7.88 6.58 1.94
CA ALA A 39 6.98 7.00 3.00
C ALA A 39 6.24 5.82 3.63
N VAL A 40 5.85 4.83 2.83
CA VAL A 40 5.22 3.59 3.31
C VAL A 40 6.16 2.85 4.26
N ASN A 41 7.40 2.65 3.86
CA ASN A 41 8.38 1.97 4.71
C ASN A 41 8.58 2.73 6.03
N LEU A 42 8.89 4.03 5.95
CA LEU A 42 9.18 4.84 7.14
C LEU A 42 8.00 4.90 8.13
N TYR A 43 6.77 5.09 7.63
CA TYR A 43 5.61 5.28 8.50
C TYR A 43 4.95 3.99 8.97
N SER A 44 5.43 2.83 8.53
CA SER A 44 5.02 1.54 9.09
C SER A 44 5.51 1.32 10.54
N PHE A 45 6.45 2.16 11.00
CA PHE A 45 6.97 2.13 12.37
C PHE A 45 6.30 3.16 13.28
N ALA A 46 6.17 2.86 14.58
CA ALA A 46 5.49 3.70 15.56
C ALA A 46 6.17 5.07 15.70
N LYS A 47 7.49 5.05 15.87
CA LYS A 47 8.29 6.25 16.14
C LYS A 47 9.50 6.32 15.20
N PRO A 48 9.33 6.64 13.92
CA PRO A 48 10.49 7.03 13.15
C PRO A 48 11.05 8.31 13.80
N ILE A 49 12.26 8.23 14.34
CA ILE A 49 12.93 9.31 15.09
C ILE A 49 13.17 10.53 14.17
N LEU A 50 13.19 10.31 12.85
CA LEU A 50 13.38 11.35 11.85
C LEU A 50 12.07 11.75 11.17
N ARG A 51 11.87 13.04 10.97
CA ARG A 51 10.85 13.54 10.04
C ARG A 51 11.24 13.14 8.61
N PHE A 52 10.27 12.86 7.77
CA PHE A 52 10.55 12.45 6.38
C PHE A 52 11.44 13.44 5.61
N SER A 53 11.32 14.74 5.88
CA SER A 53 12.15 15.77 5.24
C SER A 53 13.65 15.62 5.56
N TYR A 54 13.99 15.16 6.75
CA TYR A 54 15.37 14.86 7.13
C TYR A 54 15.81 13.51 6.54
N PHE A 55 14.96 12.48 6.65
CA PHE A 55 15.22 11.18 6.02
C PHE A 55 15.52 11.33 4.52
N ASN A 56 14.77 12.17 3.82
CA ASN A 56 14.96 12.39 2.38
C ASN A 56 16.30 13.07 2.02
N ARG A 57 16.95 13.75 2.98
CA ARG A 57 18.26 14.41 2.81
C ARG A 57 19.44 13.47 3.08
N LEU A 58 19.20 12.33 3.69
CA LEU A 58 20.24 11.34 3.93
C LEU A 58 20.75 10.79 2.59
N ASN A 59 22.03 10.49 2.53
CA ASN A 59 22.61 9.71 1.44
C ASN A 59 22.06 8.27 1.46
N PRO A 60 22.25 7.48 0.38
CA PRO A 60 21.70 6.13 0.30
C PRO A 60 22.16 5.22 1.44
N GLN A 61 23.42 5.28 1.85
CA GLN A 61 23.99 4.44 2.92
C GLN A 61 23.37 4.76 4.27
N ASP A 62 23.22 6.06 4.59
CA ASP A 62 22.61 6.50 5.84
C ASP A 62 21.11 6.17 5.88
N LYS A 63 20.42 6.23 4.73
CA LYS A 63 19.02 5.78 4.63
C LYS A 63 18.87 4.29 4.95
N GLU A 64 19.73 3.47 4.35
CA GLU A 64 19.73 2.03 4.57
C GLU A 64 20.01 1.70 6.05
N ALA A 65 21.09 2.26 6.61
CA ALA A 65 21.44 2.08 8.02
C ALA A 65 20.31 2.53 8.98
N PHE A 66 19.62 3.62 8.64
CA PHE A 66 18.48 4.11 9.42
C PHE A 66 17.29 3.14 9.35
N LEU A 67 16.97 2.61 8.17
CA LEU A 67 15.89 1.64 7.98
C LEU A 67 16.21 0.31 8.68
N ASP A 68 17.44 -0.17 8.59
CA ASP A 68 17.91 -1.36 9.31
C ASP A 68 17.76 -1.20 10.83
N LYS A 69 18.07 -0.03 11.36
CA LYS A 69 17.85 0.26 12.79
C LYS A 69 16.37 0.21 13.16
N LEU A 70 15.49 0.72 12.31
CA LEU A 70 14.04 0.64 12.51
C LEU A 70 13.54 -0.81 12.45
N GLU A 71 14.02 -1.61 11.49
CA GLU A 71 13.65 -3.03 11.39
C GLU A 71 14.09 -3.81 12.66
N LYS A 72 15.31 -3.59 13.11
CA LYS A 72 15.84 -4.21 14.36
C LYS A 72 15.05 -3.80 15.60
N SER A 73 14.39 -2.65 15.59
CA SER A 73 13.57 -2.20 16.73
C SER A 73 12.27 -2.99 16.89
N ASN A 74 11.84 -3.73 15.87
CA ASN A 74 10.58 -4.47 15.80
C ASN A 74 9.35 -3.63 16.24
N ASP A 75 9.35 -2.35 15.89
CA ASP A 75 8.37 -1.35 16.33
C ASP A 75 7.31 -1.02 15.26
N ARG A 76 6.96 -2.00 14.41
CA ARG A 76 5.93 -1.82 13.38
C ARG A 76 4.54 -1.64 14.01
N ILE A 77 3.75 -0.76 13.42
CA ILE A 77 2.36 -0.50 13.81
C ILE A 77 1.36 -1.17 12.87
N VAL A 78 1.81 -1.49 11.66
CA VAL A 78 1.05 -2.24 10.65
C VAL A 78 1.97 -3.21 9.91
N ASP A 79 1.46 -4.40 9.56
CA ASP A 79 2.04 -5.21 8.50
C ASP A 79 1.39 -4.85 7.18
N ILE A 80 2.23 -4.58 6.18
CA ILE A 80 1.79 -4.28 4.83
C ILE A 80 1.79 -5.56 4.03
N VAL A 81 0.61 -6.08 3.73
CA VAL A 81 0.45 -7.33 2.98
C VAL A 81 0.48 -7.07 1.48
N ALA A 82 -0.30 -6.11 1.00
CA ALA A 82 -0.31 -5.71 -0.40
C ALA A 82 -0.61 -4.22 -0.54
N PHE A 83 -0.22 -3.64 -1.67
CA PHE A 83 -0.57 -2.26 -2.02
C PHE A 83 -0.73 -2.07 -3.52
N CYS A 84 -1.49 -1.04 -3.88
CA CYS A 84 -1.55 -0.49 -5.23
C CYS A 84 -1.80 1.02 -5.20
N PHE A 85 -0.91 1.78 -5.79
CA PHE A 85 -1.03 3.22 -6.03
C PHE A 85 -1.53 3.42 -7.46
N MET A 86 -2.81 3.68 -7.59
CA MET A 86 -3.45 4.03 -8.84
C MET A 86 -3.24 5.53 -9.14
N PRO A 87 -3.37 6.01 -10.37
CA PRO A 87 -3.12 7.42 -10.68
C PRO A 87 -3.81 8.40 -9.74
N ASN A 88 -5.02 8.11 -9.26
CA ASN A 88 -5.83 9.01 -8.45
C ASN A 88 -6.35 8.42 -7.12
N HIS A 89 -5.91 7.24 -6.74
CA HIS A 89 -6.30 6.60 -5.49
C HIS A 89 -5.28 5.55 -5.04
N ILE A 90 -5.42 5.10 -3.80
CA ILE A 90 -4.51 4.15 -3.16
C ILE A 90 -5.29 3.01 -2.55
N HIS A 91 -4.72 1.81 -2.61
CA HIS A 91 -5.20 0.62 -1.93
C HIS A 91 -4.09 -0.03 -1.12
N PHE A 92 -4.45 -0.55 0.06
CA PHE A 92 -3.59 -1.36 0.90
C PHE A 92 -4.37 -2.55 1.47
N ALA A 93 -3.70 -3.68 1.62
CA ALA A 93 -4.09 -4.72 2.55
C ALA A 93 -3.15 -4.64 3.76
N PHE A 94 -3.68 -4.32 4.94
CA PHE A 94 -2.94 -4.20 6.19
C PHE A 94 -3.40 -5.23 7.20
N LYS A 95 -2.45 -5.66 8.06
CA LYS A 95 -2.76 -6.22 9.37
C LYS A 95 -2.49 -5.15 10.42
N GLU A 96 -3.44 -4.89 11.30
CA GLU A 96 -3.25 -4.00 12.46
C GLU A 96 -2.34 -4.70 13.47
N ILE A 97 -1.17 -4.12 13.77
CA ILE A 97 -0.21 -4.69 14.72
C ILE A 97 -0.34 -4.03 16.08
N ARG A 98 -0.62 -2.73 16.11
CA ARG A 98 -0.82 -1.96 17.34
C ARG A 98 -2.12 -1.18 17.25
N GLU A 99 -2.69 -0.94 18.39
CA GLU A 99 -3.88 -0.10 18.49
C GLU A 99 -3.69 1.25 17.76
N ASN A 100 -4.67 1.61 16.92
CA ASN A 100 -4.64 2.79 16.06
C ASN A 100 -3.46 2.83 15.04
N GLY A 101 -2.81 1.70 14.77
CA GLY A 101 -1.67 1.60 13.85
C GLY A 101 -2.03 2.02 12.42
N VAL A 102 -3.10 1.45 11.86
CA VAL A 102 -3.62 1.81 10.52
C VAL A 102 -3.98 3.30 10.46
N SER A 103 -4.69 3.82 11.46
CA SER A 103 -5.09 5.22 11.50
C SER A 103 -3.88 6.16 11.59
N THR A 104 -2.90 5.80 12.40
CA THR A 104 -1.64 6.54 12.56
C THR A 104 -0.80 6.50 11.28
N PHE A 105 -0.66 5.32 10.68
CA PHE A 105 0.03 5.15 9.39
C PHE A 105 -0.62 6.02 8.31
N MET A 106 -1.93 5.88 8.10
CA MET A 106 -2.64 6.58 7.03
C MET A 106 -2.55 8.09 7.19
N ARG A 107 -2.71 8.61 8.41
CA ARG A 107 -2.55 10.04 8.71
C ARG A 107 -1.15 10.53 8.38
N LYS A 108 -0.08 9.81 8.81
CA LYS A 108 1.31 10.20 8.55
C LYS A 108 1.63 10.11 7.06
N PHE A 109 1.27 9.01 6.41
CA PHE A 109 1.50 8.78 4.99
C PHE A 109 0.82 9.84 4.12
N GLN A 110 -0.50 10.03 4.29
CA GLN A 110 -1.27 10.96 3.48
C GLN A 110 -0.82 12.42 3.66
N ASN A 111 -0.57 12.85 4.91
CA ASN A 111 -0.07 14.20 5.18
C ASN A 111 1.32 14.43 4.57
N SER A 112 2.21 13.44 4.68
CA SER A 112 3.55 13.52 4.12
C SER A 112 3.55 13.55 2.59
N TYR A 113 2.73 12.72 1.98
CA TYR A 113 2.60 12.68 0.52
C TYR A 113 1.91 13.93 -0.02
N ALA A 114 0.85 14.40 0.64
CA ALA A 114 0.16 15.64 0.28
C ALA A 114 1.09 16.86 0.32
N LYS A 115 1.92 16.96 1.38
CA LYS A 115 2.93 18.04 1.47
C LYS A 115 3.94 17.98 0.33
N TYR A 116 4.45 16.78 0.02
CA TYR A 116 5.36 16.59 -1.12
C TYR A 116 4.71 17.00 -2.43
N PHE A 117 3.52 16.49 -2.72
CA PHE A 117 2.79 16.74 -3.96
C PHE A 117 2.46 18.22 -4.10
N ASN A 118 1.93 18.85 -3.06
CA ASN A 118 1.58 20.28 -3.06
C ASN A 118 2.81 21.17 -3.30
N THR A 119 3.94 20.83 -2.67
CA THR A 119 5.20 21.58 -2.89
C THR A 119 5.72 21.37 -4.33
N LYS A 120 5.68 20.14 -4.85
CA LYS A 120 6.20 19.82 -6.19
C LYS A 120 5.38 20.46 -7.31
N TYR A 121 4.07 20.55 -7.13
CA TYR A 121 3.14 21.03 -8.16
C TYR A 121 2.52 22.39 -7.82
N GLU A 122 3.14 23.15 -6.89
CA GLU A 122 2.77 24.51 -6.49
C GLU A 122 1.27 24.69 -6.19
N ARG A 123 0.70 23.69 -5.48
CA ARG A 123 -0.72 23.70 -5.13
C ARG A 123 -0.94 23.78 -3.62
N ALA A 124 -2.13 24.20 -3.23
CA ALA A 124 -2.58 24.22 -1.83
C ALA A 124 -3.82 23.35 -1.63
N GLY A 125 -4.15 23.10 -0.37
CA GLY A 125 -5.35 22.39 0.03
C GLY A 125 -5.18 20.87 0.15
N ALA A 126 -6.29 20.18 0.45
CA ALA A 126 -6.31 18.74 0.65
C ALA A 126 -5.99 17.99 -0.65
N LEU A 127 -5.18 16.93 -0.54
CA LEU A 127 -4.86 16.06 -1.67
C LEU A 127 -5.78 14.82 -1.68
N PHE A 128 -6.03 14.25 -0.53
CA PHE A 128 -6.90 13.08 -0.36
C PHE A 128 -8.26 13.48 0.20
N GLN A 129 -9.27 12.68 -0.07
CA GLN A 129 -10.59 12.81 0.57
C GLN A 129 -10.44 12.70 2.10
N ASN A 130 -11.39 13.32 2.82
CA ASN A 130 -11.24 13.60 4.24
C ASN A 130 -11.01 12.35 5.11
N MET A 131 -11.63 11.21 4.75
CA MET A 131 -11.41 9.95 5.47
C MET A 131 -11.07 8.83 4.49
N PHE A 132 -10.02 8.05 4.83
CA PHE A 132 -9.82 6.77 4.16
C PHE A 132 -10.91 5.78 4.56
N LYS A 133 -11.24 4.85 3.69
CA LYS A 133 -12.15 3.74 3.98
C LYS A 133 -11.36 2.53 4.48
N ALA A 134 -11.97 1.76 5.37
CA ALA A 134 -11.41 0.53 5.91
C ALA A 134 -12.50 -0.53 5.98
N GLU A 135 -12.27 -1.65 5.34
CA GLU A 135 -13.16 -2.81 5.32
C GLU A 135 -12.43 -3.99 5.95
N ARG A 136 -13.04 -4.59 6.98
CA ARG A 136 -12.45 -5.75 7.66
C ARG A 136 -12.45 -6.97 6.73
N VAL A 137 -11.34 -7.66 6.69
CA VAL A 137 -11.18 -8.94 5.99
C VAL A 137 -11.44 -10.04 7.01
N LEU A 138 -12.49 -10.85 6.77
CA LEU A 138 -13.02 -11.74 7.79
C LEU A 138 -12.26 -13.08 7.90
N ASP A 139 -11.73 -13.56 6.79
CA ASP A 139 -11.08 -14.85 6.70
C ASP A 139 -9.93 -14.84 5.67
N GLU A 140 -9.24 -15.93 5.63
CA GLU A 140 -8.07 -16.10 4.77
C GLU A 140 -8.39 -16.13 3.27
N GLN A 141 -9.56 -16.64 2.89
CA GLN A 141 -9.97 -16.66 1.50
C GLN A 141 -10.31 -15.25 1.02
N SER A 142 -10.95 -14.47 1.87
CA SER A 142 -11.20 -13.04 1.67
C SER A 142 -9.90 -12.24 1.58
N LEU A 143 -8.88 -12.59 2.39
CA LEU A 143 -7.57 -11.95 2.30
C LEU A 143 -6.93 -12.18 0.92
N LEU A 144 -6.92 -13.41 0.44
CA LEU A 144 -6.39 -13.73 -0.88
C LEU A 144 -7.17 -13.02 -2.00
N TYR A 145 -8.51 -12.95 -1.87
CA TYR A 145 -9.36 -12.20 -2.79
C TYR A 145 -8.98 -10.72 -2.82
N ILE A 146 -8.85 -10.07 -1.67
CA ILE A 146 -8.49 -8.66 -1.56
C ILE A 146 -7.08 -8.38 -2.10
N VAL A 147 -6.11 -9.24 -1.81
CA VAL A 147 -4.74 -9.11 -2.35
C VAL A 147 -4.77 -9.18 -3.88
N ASN A 148 -5.48 -10.14 -4.46
CA ASN A 148 -5.64 -10.23 -5.92
C ASN A 148 -6.39 -9.02 -6.49
N TYR A 149 -7.47 -8.58 -5.83
CA TYR A 149 -8.20 -7.38 -6.22
C TYR A 149 -7.27 -6.15 -6.29
N ILE A 150 -6.44 -5.95 -5.25
CA ILE A 150 -5.46 -4.85 -5.18
C ILE A 150 -4.44 -4.97 -6.31
N HIS A 151 -3.89 -6.16 -6.55
CA HIS A 151 -2.87 -6.38 -7.57
C HIS A 151 -3.40 -6.16 -8.99
N PHE A 152 -4.62 -6.60 -9.28
CA PHE A 152 -5.19 -6.52 -10.62
C PHE A 152 -5.93 -5.21 -10.94
N ASN A 153 -6.01 -4.27 -9.98
CA ASN A 153 -6.61 -2.95 -10.24
C ASN A 153 -6.02 -2.23 -11.47
N PRO A 154 -4.69 -2.18 -11.69
CA PRO A 154 -4.12 -1.52 -12.86
C PRO A 154 -4.54 -2.16 -14.19
N LEU A 155 -4.69 -3.49 -14.24
CA LEU A 155 -5.19 -4.21 -15.42
C LEU A 155 -6.67 -3.90 -15.68
N LYS A 156 -7.51 -3.99 -14.63
CA LYS A 156 -8.95 -3.70 -14.72
C LYS A 156 -9.23 -2.26 -15.14
N ALA A 157 -8.40 -1.33 -14.70
CA ALA A 157 -8.51 0.09 -15.07
C ALA A 157 -7.86 0.43 -16.42
N GLY A 158 -7.27 -0.55 -17.13
CA GLY A 158 -6.61 -0.34 -18.41
C GLY A 158 -5.32 0.49 -18.35
N ILE A 159 -4.74 0.68 -17.16
CA ILE A 159 -3.47 1.39 -16.95
C ILE A 159 -2.31 0.56 -17.51
N VAL A 160 -2.38 -0.75 -17.33
CA VAL A 160 -1.50 -1.74 -17.92
C VAL A 160 -2.34 -2.75 -18.70
N LYS A 161 -1.76 -3.31 -19.78
CA LYS A 161 -2.51 -4.20 -20.69
C LYS A 161 -2.22 -5.69 -20.47
N THR A 162 -1.06 -6.01 -19.92
CA THR A 162 -0.61 -7.39 -19.75
C THR A 162 -0.08 -7.64 -18.34
N LEU A 163 0.03 -8.91 -17.97
CA LEU A 163 0.69 -9.32 -16.72
C LEU A 163 2.17 -8.93 -16.69
N ARG A 164 2.81 -8.90 -17.87
CA ARG A 164 4.19 -8.42 -17.99
C ARG A 164 4.30 -6.95 -17.60
N ASP A 165 3.37 -6.12 -18.10
CA ASP A 165 3.30 -4.69 -17.77
C ASP A 165 2.98 -4.49 -16.30
N LEU A 166 2.07 -5.31 -15.74
CA LEU A 166 1.77 -5.29 -14.30
C LEU A 166 3.01 -5.60 -13.46
N GLY A 167 3.84 -6.56 -13.91
CA GLY A 167 5.11 -6.88 -13.26
C GLY A 167 6.14 -5.74 -13.29
N ASN A 168 5.96 -4.76 -14.20
CA ASN A 168 6.79 -3.55 -14.30
C ASN A 168 6.13 -2.32 -13.68
N TYR A 169 4.88 -2.43 -13.24
CA TYR A 169 4.15 -1.31 -12.64
C TYR A 169 4.62 -1.05 -11.21
N GLN A 170 5.40 0.02 -11.04
CA GLN A 170 6.05 0.34 -9.76
C GLN A 170 5.08 0.60 -8.61
N GLY A 171 3.91 1.12 -8.93
CA GLY A 171 2.88 1.45 -7.94
C GLY A 171 2.17 0.24 -7.33
N CYS A 172 2.54 -1.00 -7.68
CA CYS A 172 1.85 -2.20 -7.23
C CYS A 172 2.83 -3.21 -6.63
N SER A 173 2.40 -3.91 -5.56
CA SER A 173 3.17 -4.98 -4.93
C SER A 173 3.16 -6.31 -5.71
N TRP A 174 2.47 -6.40 -6.84
CA TRP A 174 2.49 -7.59 -7.68
C TRP A 174 3.91 -8.07 -8.04
N ALA A 175 4.81 -7.12 -8.40
CA ALA A 175 6.20 -7.41 -8.73
C ALA A 175 6.95 -8.16 -7.60
N ASP A 176 6.60 -7.87 -6.35
CA ASP A 176 7.20 -8.51 -5.17
C ASP A 176 6.65 -9.93 -4.96
N TYR A 177 5.40 -10.18 -5.31
CA TYR A 177 4.75 -11.48 -5.21
C TYR A 177 5.20 -12.46 -6.31
N VAL A 178 5.55 -11.94 -7.48
CA VAL A 178 6.07 -12.76 -8.59
C VAL A 178 7.61 -12.86 -8.60
N GLY A 179 8.28 -12.34 -7.56
CA GLY A 179 9.74 -12.44 -7.40
C GLY A 179 10.59 -11.51 -8.27
N ARG A 180 9.97 -10.49 -8.93
CA ARG A 180 10.69 -9.51 -9.75
C ARG A 180 11.27 -8.34 -8.94
N ARG A 181 10.72 -8.11 -7.75
CA ARG A 181 11.14 -7.08 -6.79
C ARG A 181 11.05 -7.67 -5.39
N ASN A 182 11.76 -7.11 -4.43
CA ASN A 182 11.65 -7.48 -3.02
C ASN A 182 11.74 -6.23 -2.13
N LEU A 183 10.58 -5.68 -1.78
CA LEU A 183 10.49 -4.58 -0.82
C LEU A 183 10.48 -5.17 0.59
N GLY A 184 11.54 -4.88 1.38
CA GLY A 184 11.74 -5.45 2.72
C GLY A 184 10.61 -5.16 3.71
N PHE A 185 9.86 -4.09 3.51
CA PHE A 185 8.73 -3.75 4.38
C PHE A 185 7.44 -4.54 4.11
N LEU A 186 7.39 -5.34 3.02
CA LEU A 186 6.20 -6.06 2.60
C LEU A 186 6.15 -7.45 3.24
N ASN A 187 5.17 -7.70 4.09
CA ASN A 187 4.97 -9.01 4.71
C ASN A 187 4.06 -9.91 3.84
N LYS A 188 4.69 -10.62 2.91
CA LYS A 188 4.02 -11.55 1.98
C LYS A 188 3.64 -12.88 2.61
N THR A 189 4.18 -13.21 3.80
CA THR A 189 4.03 -14.53 4.44
C THR A 189 2.58 -14.86 4.75
N HIS A 190 1.77 -13.86 5.09
CA HIS A 190 0.33 -14.02 5.34
C HIS A 190 -0.44 -14.61 4.15
N VAL A 191 0.12 -14.52 2.95
CA VAL A 191 -0.48 -15.04 1.72
C VAL A 191 0.34 -16.18 1.14
N LEU A 192 1.65 -15.99 0.97
CA LEU A 192 2.51 -16.93 0.23
C LEU A 192 2.73 -18.26 0.94
N ASN A 193 2.62 -18.33 2.26
CA ASN A 193 2.76 -19.59 3.02
C ASN A 193 1.75 -20.67 2.61
N ARG A 194 0.72 -20.35 1.83
CA ARG A 194 -0.30 -21.29 1.32
C ARG A 194 0.06 -21.89 -0.03
N PHE A 195 1.11 -21.39 -0.64
CA PHE A 195 1.53 -21.78 -1.99
C PHE A 195 2.90 -22.44 -1.92
N LYS A 196 3.13 -23.44 -2.75
CA LYS A 196 4.40 -24.16 -2.83
C LYS A 196 5.52 -23.23 -3.32
N ASN A 197 5.17 -22.28 -4.19
CA ASN A 197 6.10 -21.31 -4.77
C ASN A 197 5.32 -20.14 -5.41
N ASN A 198 6.06 -19.14 -5.91
CA ASN A 198 5.46 -17.96 -6.56
C ASN A 198 4.62 -18.31 -7.81
N LYS A 199 5.00 -19.37 -8.56
CA LYS A 199 4.25 -19.79 -9.74
C LYS A 199 2.87 -20.31 -9.35
N ASP A 200 2.78 -21.13 -8.30
CA ASP A 200 1.53 -21.67 -7.78
C ASP A 200 0.59 -20.53 -7.31
N PHE A 201 1.14 -19.50 -6.66
CA PHE A 201 0.38 -18.28 -6.35
C PHE A 201 -0.15 -17.58 -7.61
N VAL A 202 0.69 -17.42 -8.65
CA VAL A 202 0.31 -16.77 -9.90
C VAL A 202 -0.80 -17.55 -10.59
N ASP A 203 -0.65 -18.85 -10.73
CA ASP A 203 -1.64 -19.74 -11.39
C ASP A 203 -2.99 -19.69 -10.65
N SER A 204 -2.97 -19.73 -9.31
CA SER A 204 -4.18 -19.59 -8.48
C SER A 204 -4.83 -18.20 -8.64
N SER A 205 -4.02 -17.16 -8.71
CA SER A 205 -4.50 -15.77 -8.86
C SER A 205 -5.15 -15.53 -10.22
N LEU A 206 -4.63 -16.15 -11.27
CA LEU A 206 -5.18 -16.07 -12.64
C LEU A 206 -6.47 -16.86 -12.78
N GLY A 207 -6.54 -18.08 -12.23
CA GLY A 207 -7.75 -18.87 -12.25
C GLY A 207 -8.94 -18.19 -11.55
N ARG A 208 -8.69 -17.43 -10.49
CA ARG A 208 -9.72 -16.67 -9.77
C ARG A 208 -10.15 -15.37 -10.48
N ASN A 209 -9.27 -14.75 -11.27
CA ASN A 209 -9.63 -13.53 -12.00
C ASN A 209 -10.65 -13.75 -13.11
N ILE A 210 -10.73 -14.94 -13.67
CA ILE A 210 -11.76 -15.31 -14.66
C ILE A 210 -13.14 -15.27 -14.01
N SER A 211 -13.25 -15.56 -12.71
CA SER A 211 -14.51 -15.50 -11.95
C SER A 211 -14.86 -14.11 -11.37
N ILE A 212 -13.88 -13.20 -11.24
CA ILE A 212 -14.08 -11.84 -10.68
C ILE A 212 -14.70 -10.87 -11.70
N SER A 213 -14.67 -11.17 -13.00
CA SER A 213 -15.29 -10.34 -14.03
C SER A 213 -16.82 -10.22 -13.93
N SER A 214 -17.47 -11.00 -13.05
CA SER A 214 -18.92 -11.03 -12.86
C SER A 214 -19.44 -10.33 -11.59
N HIS A 215 -18.56 -9.83 -10.70
CA HIS A 215 -18.98 -9.14 -9.46
C HIS A 215 -18.11 -7.92 -9.22
N THR A 216 -18.56 -6.76 -9.68
CA THR A 216 -17.99 -5.45 -9.28
C THR A 216 -18.80 -4.92 -8.10
N PRO A 217 -18.27 -4.82 -6.89
CA PRO A 217 -18.88 -3.98 -5.85
C PRO A 217 -18.72 -2.53 -6.32
N GLY A 218 -19.83 -1.79 -6.35
CA GLY A 218 -19.89 -0.41 -6.83
C GLY A 218 -18.86 0.50 -6.14
N VAL A 219 -18.10 1.22 -6.96
CA VAL A 219 -17.20 2.32 -6.57
C VAL A 219 -17.89 3.65 -6.79
#